data_4eeb2c5b8abdfb75d44a416cad602708
#
_entry.id   4eeb2c5b8abdfb75d44a416cad602708
#
_cell.length_a   1.000
_cell.length_b   1.000
_cell.length_c   1.000
_cell.angle_alpha   90.00
_cell.angle_beta   90.00
_cell.angle_gamma   90.00
#
_symmetry.space_group_name_H-M   'P 1'
#
loop_
_entity.id
_entity.type
_entity.pdbx_description
1 polymer ?
#
loop_
_entity_poly.entity_id
_entity_poly.type
_entity_poly.pdbx_seq_one_letter_code
_entity_poly.pdbx_strand_id
1 'polypeptide(L)'
;MARVALVTGGMGGLGEAICIKLAALGYKVVTTHSPSNTKAQEWLQTMNNMGYGFKAYPCDVADFDSCKACVEQVTKEVGAVDVLVNNAGITRDMTFK
;
A
#
# COMPACT_ATOMS: atom_id res chain seq x y z
N MET A 1 2.33 -17.48 -10.32
CA MET A 1 1.61 -16.21 -10.38
C MET A 1 1.60 -15.54 -9.01
N ALA A 2 2.03 -14.28 -8.96
CA ALA A 2 2.15 -13.61 -7.68
C ALA A 2 0.80 -13.09 -7.20
N ARG A 3 0.57 -13.22 -5.91
CA ARG A 3 -0.61 -12.62 -5.28
C ARG A 3 -0.36 -11.15 -5.04
N VAL A 4 -1.42 -10.38 -4.98
CA VAL A 4 -1.36 -8.94 -4.79
C VAL A 4 -1.71 -8.60 -3.36
N ALA A 5 -0.82 -7.87 -2.70
CA ALA A 5 -1.07 -7.36 -1.35
C ALA A 5 -1.17 -5.85 -1.40
N LEU A 6 -2.25 -5.32 -0.87
CA LEU A 6 -2.47 -3.89 -0.79
C LEU A 6 -2.31 -3.44 0.65
N VAL A 7 -1.36 -2.54 0.88
CA VAL A 7 -1.05 -2.07 2.23
C VAL A 7 -1.37 -0.58 2.31
N THR A 8 -2.37 -0.23 3.11
CA THR A 8 -2.70 1.18 3.27
C THR A 8 -1.67 1.84 4.18
N GLY A 9 -1.24 3.04 3.79
CA GLY A 9 -0.25 3.77 4.58
C GLY A 9 1.10 3.07 4.62
N GLY A 10 1.50 2.44 3.52
CA GLY A 10 2.70 1.62 3.50
C GLY A 10 4.02 2.37 3.56
N MET A 11 3.98 3.71 3.56
CA MET A 11 5.21 4.50 3.54
C MET A 11 5.71 4.89 4.91
N GLY A 12 4.91 4.69 5.95
CA GLY A 12 5.38 4.93 7.31
C GLY A 12 6.28 3.79 7.78
N GLY A 13 6.93 3.96 8.91
CA GLY A 13 7.89 2.97 9.39
C GLY A 13 7.35 1.56 9.47
N LEU A 14 6.19 1.40 10.12
CA LEU A 14 5.59 0.08 10.23
C LEU A 14 5.08 -0.42 8.90
N GLY A 15 4.45 0.47 8.12
CA GLY A 15 3.93 0.09 6.80
C GLY A 15 5.04 -0.35 5.87
N GLU A 16 6.16 0.35 5.89
CA GLU A 16 7.30 -0.01 5.06
C GLU A 16 7.82 -1.41 5.43
N ALA A 17 7.92 -1.70 6.72
CA ALA A 17 8.37 -3.02 7.17
C ALA A 17 7.42 -4.11 6.69
N ILE A 18 6.12 -3.83 6.73
CA ILE A 18 5.12 -4.78 6.25
C ILE A 18 5.28 -5.01 4.76
N CYS A 19 5.46 -3.94 3.98
CA CYS A 19 5.66 -4.07 2.54
C CYS A 19 6.87 -4.91 2.20
N ILE A 20 7.97 -4.69 2.90
CA ILE A 20 9.20 -5.44 2.68
C ILE A 20 8.99 -6.91 3.00
N LYS A 21 8.31 -7.20 4.11
CA LYS A 21 8.06 -8.57 4.50
C LYS A 21 7.19 -9.29 3.48
N LEU A 22 6.16 -8.62 2.99
CA LEU A 22 5.29 -9.22 1.98
C LEU A 22 6.03 -9.46 0.68
N ALA A 23 6.91 -8.55 0.30
CA ALA A 23 7.72 -8.74 -0.90
C ALA A 23 8.62 -9.96 -0.74
N ALA A 24 9.18 -10.14 0.45
CA ALA A 24 10.03 -11.30 0.72
C ALA A 24 9.26 -12.62 0.63
N LEU A 25 7.95 -12.55 0.84
CA LEU A 25 7.08 -13.73 0.73
C LEU A 25 6.57 -13.96 -0.69
N GLY A 26 6.96 -13.10 -1.63
CA GLY A 26 6.60 -13.30 -3.03
C GLY A 26 5.37 -12.55 -3.51
N TYR A 27 4.82 -11.67 -2.68
CA TYR A 27 3.66 -10.87 -3.08
C TYR A 27 4.07 -9.71 -3.98
N LYS A 28 3.17 -9.34 -4.88
CA LYS A 28 3.23 -8.04 -5.53
C LYS A 28 2.67 -7.04 -4.54
N VAL A 29 3.45 -6.07 -4.14
CA VAL A 29 3.05 -5.14 -3.09
C VAL A 29 2.61 -3.81 -3.69
N VAL A 30 1.43 -3.37 -3.31
CA VAL A 30 0.88 -2.07 -3.67
C VAL A 30 0.58 -1.35 -2.38
N THR A 31 0.92 -0.09 -2.31
CA THR A 31 0.63 0.69 -1.11
C THR A 31 -0.18 1.92 -1.47
N THR A 32 -0.79 2.52 -0.47
CA THR A 32 -1.51 3.77 -0.65
C THR A 32 -0.88 4.85 0.20
N HIS A 33 -1.09 6.08 -0.20
CA HIS A 33 -0.64 7.24 0.56
C HIS A 33 -1.72 8.30 0.51
N SER A 34 -1.68 9.22 1.46
CA SER A 34 -2.59 10.34 1.47
C SER A 34 -2.43 11.14 0.17
N PRO A 35 -3.51 11.62 -0.43
CA PRO A 35 -3.38 12.45 -1.62
C PRO A 35 -2.50 13.69 -1.41
N SER A 36 -2.37 14.13 -0.18
CA SER A 36 -1.53 15.29 0.14
C SER A 36 -0.08 14.92 0.41
N ASN A 37 0.27 13.64 0.36
CA ASN A 37 1.64 13.21 0.61
C ASN A 37 2.50 13.51 -0.61
N THR A 38 3.44 14.43 -0.45
CA THR A 38 4.31 14.83 -1.55
C THR A 38 5.58 14.02 -1.63
N LYS A 39 5.79 13.08 -0.71
CA LYS A 39 7.01 12.29 -0.66
C LYS A 39 6.88 10.89 -1.21
N ALA A 40 5.71 10.59 -1.78
CA ALA A 40 5.45 9.25 -2.28
C ALA A 40 6.43 8.83 -3.36
N GLN A 41 6.72 9.72 -4.30
CA GLN A 41 7.64 9.39 -5.39
C GLN A 41 9.05 9.14 -4.87
N GLU A 42 9.48 9.92 -3.90
CA GLU A 42 10.79 9.77 -3.30
C GLU A 42 10.92 8.41 -2.61
N TRP A 43 9.87 8.04 -1.88
CA TRP A 43 9.86 6.75 -1.20
C TRP A 43 9.89 5.59 -2.20
N LEU A 44 9.09 5.70 -3.26
CA LEU A 44 9.07 4.67 -4.29
C LEU A 44 10.42 4.51 -4.95
N GLN A 45 11.09 5.62 -5.22
CA GLN A 45 12.39 5.57 -5.83
C GLN A 45 13.40 4.89 -4.91
N THR A 46 13.34 5.18 -3.62
CA THR A 46 14.21 4.54 -2.65
C THR A 46 13.99 3.02 -2.64
N MET A 47 12.72 2.62 -2.63
CA MET A 47 12.40 1.20 -2.61
C MET A 47 12.84 0.50 -3.91
N ASN A 48 12.64 1.16 -5.04
CA ASN A 48 13.05 0.59 -6.31
C ASN A 48 14.56 0.45 -6.39
N ASN A 49 15.31 1.40 -5.82
CA ASN A 49 16.76 1.31 -5.76
C ASN A 49 17.23 0.12 -4.93
N MET A 50 16.40 -0.32 -4.00
CA MET A 50 16.69 -1.48 -3.19
C MET A 50 16.23 -2.79 -3.82
N GLY A 51 15.62 -2.71 -4.98
CA GLY A 51 15.19 -3.89 -5.71
C GLY A 51 13.72 -4.24 -5.56
N TYR A 52 12.93 -3.42 -4.86
CA TYR A 52 11.51 -3.69 -4.70
C TYR A 52 10.72 -2.99 -5.80
N GLY A 53 9.81 -3.70 -6.44
CA GLY A 53 8.97 -3.12 -7.48
C GLY A 53 7.62 -2.68 -6.94
N PHE A 54 7.61 -1.90 -5.89
CA PHE A 54 6.37 -1.44 -5.26
C PHE A 54 5.65 -0.42 -6.13
N LYS A 55 4.31 -0.43 -6.02
CA LYS A 55 3.48 0.58 -6.65
C LYS A 55 2.72 1.31 -5.57
N ALA A 56 2.38 2.56 -5.83
CA ALA A 56 1.69 3.40 -4.85
C ALA A 56 0.59 4.19 -5.53
N TYR A 57 -0.53 4.34 -4.82
CA TYR A 57 -1.69 5.06 -5.31
C TYR A 57 -2.17 6.03 -4.24
N PRO A 58 -2.67 7.21 -4.63
CA PRO A 58 -3.27 8.10 -3.65
C PRO A 58 -4.62 7.55 -3.21
N CYS A 59 -4.89 7.66 -1.93
CA CYS A 59 -6.14 7.17 -1.37
C CYS A 59 -6.42 7.88 -0.06
N ASP A 60 -7.60 8.48 0.04
CA ASP A 60 -8.05 9.06 1.29
C ASP A 60 -8.78 7.97 2.06
N VAL A 61 -8.12 7.40 3.03
CA VAL A 61 -8.68 6.26 3.76
C VAL A 61 -9.91 6.61 4.58
N ALA A 62 -10.18 7.89 4.78
CA ALA A 62 -11.39 8.33 5.46
C ALA A 62 -12.58 8.45 4.51
N ASP A 63 -12.36 8.33 3.23
CA ASP A 63 -13.40 8.49 2.21
C ASP A 63 -13.64 7.13 1.54
N PHE A 64 -14.83 6.59 1.75
CA PHE A 64 -15.17 5.29 1.21
C PHE A 64 -15.04 5.23 -0.31
N ASP A 65 -15.51 6.29 -1.00
CA ASP A 65 -15.45 6.30 -2.46
C ASP A 65 -14.01 6.33 -2.96
N SER A 66 -13.13 7.03 -2.25
CA SER A 66 -11.73 7.08 -2.59
C SER A 66 -11.11 5.69 -2.45
N CYS A 67 -11.43 4.99 -1.37
CA CYS A 67 -10.91 3.65 -1.15
C CYS A 67 -11.41 2.69 -2.22
N LYS A 68 -12.69 2.78 -2.56
CA LYS A 68 -13.27 1.92 -3.58
C LYS A 68 -12.61 2.16 -4.93
N ALA A 69 -12.42 3.42 -5.30
CA ALA A 69 -11.79 3.75 -6.57
C ALA A 69 -10.34 3.25 -6.60
N CYS A 70 -9.65 3.36 -5.48
CA CYS A 70 -8.28 2.89 -5.39
C CYS A 70 -8.19 1.38 -5.62
N VAL A 71 -9.06 0.62 -4.95
CA VAL A 71 -9.06 -0.84 -5.11
C VAL A 71 -9.40 -1.22 -6.54
N GLU A 72 -10.34 -0.52 -7.14
CA GLU A 72 -10.71 -0.79 -8.54
C GLU A 72 -9.53 -0.52 -9.47
N GLN A 73 -8.80 0.55 -9.23
CA GLN A 73 -7.66 0.88 -10.05
C GLN A 73 -6.54 -0.15 -9.90
N VAL A 74 -6.28 -0.58 -8.67
CA VAL A 74 -5.28 -1.61 -8.43
C VAL A 74 -5.67 -2.91 -9.12
N THR A 75 -6.93 -3.29 -9.02
CA THR A 75 -7.41 -4.50 -9.65
C THR A 75 -7.23 -4.46 -11.16
N LYS A 76 -7.45 -3.30 -11.75
CA LYS A 76 -7.35 -3.14 -13.19
C LYS A 76 -5.90 -3.13 -13.66
N GLU A 77 -5.02 -2.47 -12.91
CA GLU A 77 -3.64 -2.25 -13.35
C GLU A 77 -2.66 -3.29 -12.86
N VAL A 78 -2.92 -3.88 -11.72
CA VAL A 78 -1.98 -4.83 -11.11
C VAL A 78 -2.57 -6.22 -11.05
N GLY A 79 -3.77 -6.34 -10.57
CA GLY A 79 -4.44 -7.62 -10.41
C GLY A 79 -5.36 -7.60 -9.21
N ALA A 80 -6.17 -8.64 -9.08
CA ALA A 80 -7.09 -8.73 -7.97
C ALA A 80 -6.34 -8.73 -6.65
N VAL A 81 -6.84 -7.97 -5.69
CA VAL A 81 -6.22 -7.88 -4.37
C VAL A 81 -6.52 -9.13 -3.57
N ASP A 82 -5.49 -9.86 -3.21
CA ASP A 82 -5.62 -11.10 -2.43
C ASP A 82 -5.51 -10.85 -0.93
N VAL A 83 -4.73 -9.85 -0.55
CA VAL A 83 -4.48 -9.53 0.86
C VAL A 83 -4.59 -8.02 1.03
N LEU A 84 -5.36 -7.61 2.02
CA LEU A 84 -5.49 -6.19 2.36
C LEU A 84 -4.96 -5.99 3.77
N VAL A 85 -3.95 -5.15 3.90
CA VAL A 85 -3.41 -4.79 5.22
C VAL A 85 -3.81 -3.35 5.50
N ASN A 86 -4.70 -3.18 6.45
CA ASN A 86 -5.20 -1.85 6.80
C ASN A 86 -4.30 -1.20 7.85
N ASN A 87 -3.12 -0.81 7.42
CA ASN A 87 -2.13 -0.24 8.31
C ASN A 87 -2.43 1.22 8.67
N ALA A 88 -3.04 1.95 7.76
CA ALA A 88 -3.27 3.38 7.96
C ALA A 88 -4.16 3.67 9.16
N GLY A 89 -5.02 2.74 9.54
CA GLY A 89 -5.90 2.94 10.68
C GLY A 89 -5.33 2.52 12.01
N ILE A 90 -4.22 1.84 12.03
CA ILE A 90 -3.68 1.27 13.25
C ILE A 90 -3.10 2.31 14.19
N THR A 91 -2.46 3.31 13.62
CA THR A 91 -1.74 4.29 14.41
C THR A 91 -2.65 5.23 15.20
N ARG A 92 -3.90 5.33 14.80
CA ARG A 92 -4.81 6.24 15.46
C ARG A 92 -5.59 5.58 16.54
N ASP A 93 -5.92 4.36 16.33
CA ASP A 93 -6.89 3.67 17.12
C ASP A 93 -6.36 2.29 17.39
N MET A 94 -6.09 2.03 18.59
CA MET A 94 -5.48 0.77 18.98
C MET A 94 -6.42 -0.40 18.90
N THR A 95 -7.66 -0.15 18.62
CA THR A 95 -8.61 -1.23 18.51
C THR A 95 -8.87 -1.54 17.08
N PHE A 96 -8.23 -2.47 16.57
CA PHE A 96 -8.64 -3.01 15.30
C PHE A 96 -8.91 -4.49 15.48
N LYS A 97 -9.81 -4.97 14.72
CA LYS A 97 -10.22 -6.35 14.92
C LYS A 97 -9.89 -7.19 13.75
#